data_bcbd8823012627ec3ab618c20dde437f
#
_entry.id   bcbd8823012627ec3ab618c20dde437f
#
_cell.length_a   1.000
_cell.length_b   1.000
_cell.length_c   1.000
_cell.angle_alpha   90.00
_cell.angle_beta   90.00
_cell.angle_gamma   90.00
#
_symmetry.space_group_name_H-M   'P 1'
#
loop_
_entity.id
_entity.type
_entity.pdbx_description
1 polymer ?
#
loop_
_entity_poly.entity_id
_entity_poly.type
_entity_poly.pdbx_seq_one_letter_code
_entity_poly.pdbx_strand_id
1 'polypeptide(L)'
;MGKLKGTALIVEGAGTIQPKRINEIISCLNEDTDRMVVIFEDSDAEMNVLVNFNPDMVKTFNHRITLKQYTVNELVDMAKRFARKRQYEVDDDALLELYLKIDKLHSVNDNIKLDDIKEIINRAIANSEKRASRKFFGLSGYT
;
A
#
# COMPACT_ATOMS: atom_id res chain seq x y z
N MET A 1 6.95 -22.07 21.59
CA MET A 1 7.08 -20.63 21.22
C MET A 1 7.74 -19.89 22.37
N GLY A 2 8.88 -19.23 22.14
CA GLY A 2 9.54 -18.41 23.18
C GLY A 2 8.66 -17.21 23.54
N LYS A 3 8.64 -16.84 24.82
CA LYS A 3 7.87 -15.68 25.33
C LYS A 3 8.45 -14.39 24.76
N LEU A 4 7.76 -13.79 23.80
CA LEU A 4 8.08 -12.47 23.23
C LEU A 4 7.34 -11.38 24.04
N LYS A 5 7.82 -11.07 25.26
CA LYS A 5 7.21 -10.02 26.09
C LYS A 5 7.40 -8.64 25.45
N GLY A 6 6.28 -7.91 25.30
CA GLY A 6 6.30 -6.53 24.82
C GLY A 6 6.57 -6.36 23.33
N THR A 7 6.33 -7.39 22.50
CA THR A 7 6.50 -7.37 21.04
C THR A 7 5.17 -7.38 20.29
N ALA A 8 5.19 -6.97 19.04
CA ALA A 8 4.07 -7.13 18.12
C ALA A 8 4.37 -8.27 17.14
N LEU A 9 3.41 -9.16 16.95
CA LEU A 9 3.43 -10.20 15.91
C LEU A 9 2.46 -9.78 14.82
N ILE A 10 2.95 -9.60 13.60
CA ILE A 10 2.13 -9.33 12.43
C ILE A 10 2.10 -10.60 11.59
N VAL A 11 0.91 -11.07 11.26
CA VAL A 11 0.65 -12.23 10.41
C VAL A 11 0.02 -11.72 9.12
N GLU A 12 0.84 -11.58 8.09
CA GLU A 12 0.40 -11.19 6.74
C GLU A 12 -0.24 -12.38 6.02
N GLY A 13 -1.27 -12.11 5.20
CA GLY A 13 -1.99 -13.16 4.49
C GLY A 13 -2.77 -14.10 5.40
N ALA A 14 -3.26 -13.60 6.54
CA ALA A 14 -3.92 -14.40 7.56
C ALA A 14 -5.15 -15.14 7.04
N GLY A 15 -5.88 -14.58 6.06
CA GLY A 15 -7.05 -15.18 5.43
C GLY A 15 -6.74 -16.46 4.66
N THR A 16 -5.49 -16.67 4.25
CA THR A 16 -5.05 -17.89 3.54
C THR A 16 -4.66 -19.03 4.47
N ILE A 17 -4.58 -18.79 5.77
CA ILE A 17 -4.23 -19.81 6.76
C ILE A 17 -5.38 -20.80 6.91
N GLN A 18 -5.05 -22.08 6.92
CA GLN A 18 -6.07 -23.13 7.10
C GLN A 18 -6.83 -22.94 8.43
N PRO A 19 -8.18 -23.05 8.44
CA PRO A 19 -9.00 -22.83 9.63
C PRO A 19 -8.54 -23.60 10.88
N LYS A 20 -8.08 -24.83 10.71
CA LYS A 20 -7.55 -25.64 11.82
C LYS A 20 -6.35 -25.00 12.48
N ARG A 21 -5.41 -24.46 11.70
CA ARG A 21 -4.21 -23.80 12.23
C ARG A 21 -4.54 -22.48 12.92
N ILE A 22 -5.56 -21.77 12.44
CA ILE A 22 -6.05 -20.55 13.11
C ILE A 22 -6.50 -20.86 14.53
N ASN A 23 -7.26 -21.94 14.72
CA ASN A 23 -7.71 -22.35 16.06
C ASN A 23 -6.55 -22.70 16.99
N GLU A 24 -5.51 -23.33 16.47
CA GLU A 24 -4.28 -23.60 17.22
C GLU A 24 -3.59 -22.30 17.64
N ILE A 25 -3.47 -21.33 16.74
CA ILE A 25 -2.88 -20.02 17.03
C ILE A 25 -3.73 -19.29 18.08
N ILE A 26 -5.05 -19.23 17.91
CA ILE A 26 -5.97 -18.60 18.87
C ILE A 26 -5.85 -19.24 20.25
N SER A 27 -5.78 -20.57 20.34
CA SER A 27 -5.59 -21.27 21.60
C SER A 27 -4.28 -20.88 22.28
N CYS A 28 -3.18 -20.84 21.52
CA CYS A 28 -1.89 -20.39 22.05
C CYS A 28 -1.93 -18.93 22.52
N LEU A 29 -2.65 -18.06 21.82
CA LEU A 29 -2.79 -16.65 22.20
C LEU A 29 -3.61 -16.47 23.48
N ASN A 30 -4.62 -17.33 23.72
CA ASN A 30 -5.45 -17.27 24.92
C ASN A 30 -4.73 -17.77 26.16
N GLU A 31 -3.69 -18.60 26.00
CA GLU A 31 -2.98 -19.21 27.14
C GLU A 31 -1.86 -18.34 27.72
N ASP A 32 -1.20 -17.49 26.94
CA ASP A 32 -0.06 -16.68 27.43
C ASP A 32 0.22 -15.44 26.58
N THR A 33 -0.64 -14.41 26.70
CA THR A 33 -0.48 -13.15 25.95
C THR A 33 0.13 -12.01 26.75
N ASP A 34 0.98 -12.27 27.72
CA ASP A 34 1.60 -11.25 28.56
C ASP A 34 2.26 -10.14 27.70
N ARG A 35 1.47 -9.11 27.34
CA ARG A 35 1.89 -7.88 26.63
C ARG A 35 2.32 -8.06 25.16
N MET A 36 1.88 -9.10 24.48
CA MET A 36 2.10 -9.22 23.04
C MET A 36 0.90 -8.67 22.27
N VAL A 37 1.14 -7.79 21.29
CA VAL A 37 0.13 -7.37 20.33
C VAL A 37 0.19 -8.30 19.12
N VAL A 38 -0.96 -8.86 18.74
CA VAL A 38 -1.05 -9.70 17.54
C VAL A 38 -1.96 -9.03 16.53
N ILE A 39 -1.47 -8.89 15.31
CA ILE A 39 -2.17 -8.27 14.20
C ILE A 39 -2.26 -9.30 13.08
N PHE A 40 -3.49 -9.63 12.67
CA PHE A 40 -3.75 -10.36 11.44
C PHE A 40 -4.08 -9.37 10.34
N GLU A 41 -3.40 -9.50 9.20
CA GLU A 41 -3.54 -8.62 8.05
C GLU A 41 -3.87 -9.43 6.79
N ASP A 42 -4.90 -9.02 6.08
CA ASP A 42 -5.24 -9.50 4.75
C ASP A 42 -6.25 -8.55 4.08
N SER A 43 -6.65 -8.87 2.84
CA SER A 43 -7.76 -8.20 2.19
C SER A 43 -9.07 -8.36 2.98
N ASP A 44 -9.97 -7.40 2.81
CA ASP A 44 -11.26 -7.42 3.53
C ASP A 44 -12.07 -8.69 3.20
N ALA A 45 -11.99 -9.16 1.94
CA ALA A 45 -12.64 -10.39 1.51
C ALA A 45 -12.09 -11.62 2.23
N GLU A 46 -10.78 -11.80 2.28
CA GLU A 46 -10.12 -12.93 2.94
C GLU A 46 -10.33 -12.90 4.45
N MET A 47 -10.27 -11.73 5.08
CA MET A 47 -10.56 -11.58 6.50
C MET A 47 -12.01 -11.90 6.84
N ASN A 48 -12.97 -11.56 5.98
CA ASN A 48 -14.37 -11.95 6.17
C ASN A 48 -14.55 -13.47 6.07
N VAL A 49 -13.89 -14.12 5.13
CA VAL A 49 -13.89 -15.60 5.01
C VAL A 49 -13.33 -16.21 6.29
N LEU A 50 -12.17 -15.72 6.77
CA LEU A 50 -11.52 -16.21 7.98
C LEU A 50 -12.43 -16.11 9.21
N VAL A 51 -13.08 -14.96 9.41
CA VAL A 51 -14.01 -14.74 10.53
C VAL A 51 -15.25 -15.62 10.42
N ASN A 52 -15.79 -15.83 9.23
CA ASN A 52 -16.95 -16.69 9.01
C ASN A 52 -16.67 -18.15 9.35
N PHE A 53 -15.46 -18.64 9.04
CA PHE A 53 -15.04 -20.00 9.42
C PHE A 53 -14.66 -20.12 10.91
N ASN A 54 -14.30 -19.03 11.57
CA ASN A 54 -13.87 -19.01 12.96
C ASN A 54 -14.58 -17.90 13.74
N PRO A 55 -15.89 -18.06 14.06
CA PRO A 55 -16.65 -17.00 14.73
C PRO A 55 -16.10 -16.61 16.11
N ASP A 56 -15.46 -17.53 16.80
CA ASP A 56 -14.83 -17.26 18.11
C ASP A 56 -13.60 -16.35 18.02
N MET A 57 -13.04 -16.20 16.82
CA MET A 57 -11.94 -15.28 16.56
C MET A 57 -12.27 -13.83 16.94
N VAL A 58 -13.54 -13.41 16.78
CA VAL A 58 -14.01 -12.06 17.15
C VAL A 58 -13.86 -11.79 18.64
N LYS A 59 -13.92 -12.82 19.48
CA LYS A 59 -13.72 -12.70 20.92
C LYS A 59 -12.27 -12.46 21.30
N THR A 60 -11.35 -13.05 20.54
CA THR A 60 -9.89 -12.91 20.74
C THR A 60 -9.36 -11.64 20.09
N PHE A 61 -9.84 -11.32 18.87
CA PHE A 61 -9.47 -10.12 18.11
C PHE A 61 -10.63 -9.11 18.16
N ASN A 62 -10.68 -8.31 19.21
CA ASN A 62 -11.76 -7.36 19.49
C ASN A 62 -11.64 -6.02 18.75
N HIS A 63 -10.55 -5.81 18.02
CA HIS A 63 -10.34 -4.61 17.22
C HIS A 63 -10.17 -4.97 15.74
N ARG A 64 -10.96 -4.29 14.89
CA ARG A 64 -10.84 -4.37 13.44
C ARG A 64 -10.50 -2.99 12.88
N ILE A 65 -9.45 -2.91 12.10
CA ILE A 65 -9.04 -1.70 11.39
C ILE A 65 -9.18 -1.99 9.90
N THR A 66 -10.03 -1.23 9.22
CA THR A 66 -10.18 -1.32 7.77
C THR A 66 -9.51 -0.10 7.14
N LEU A 67 -8.50 -0.33 6.31
CA LEU A 67 -7.86 0.71 5.51
C LEU A 67 -8.70 0.92 4.25
N LYS A 68 -9.23 2.13 4.10
CA LYS A 68 -9.95 2.51 2.88
C LYS A 68 -8.97 2.61 1.71
N GLN A 69 -9.44 2.25 0.53
CA GLN A 69 -8.71 2.52 -0.70
C GLN A 69 -8.60 4.03 -0.93
N TYR A 70 -7.49 4.45 -1.51
CA TYR A 70 -7.29 5.83 -1.87
C TYR A 70 -8.15 6.20 -3.08
N THR A 71 -8.77 7.37 -3.03
CA THR A 71 -9.44 7.97 -4.19
C THR A 71 -8.41 8.46 -5.21
N VAL A 72 -8.83 8.65 -6.45
CA VAL A 72 -7.97 9.21 -7.51
C VAL A 72 -7.38 10.56 -7.09
N ASN A 73 -8.16 11.43 -6.46
CA ASN A 73 -7.70 12.73 -5.98
C ASN A 73 -6.60 12.58 -4.90
N GLU A 74 -6.76 11.68 -3.94
CA GLU A 74 -5.76 11.41 -2.92
C GLU A 74 -4.46 10.87 -3.52
N LEU A 75 -4.55 9.98 -4.51
CA LEU A 75 -3.40 9.45 -5.24
C LEU A 75 -2.66 10.54 -6.04
N VAL A 76 -3.40 11.45 -6.67
CA VAL A 76 -2.83 12.61 -7.37
C VAL A 76 -2.12 13.53 -6.38
N ASP A 77 -2.71 13.82 -5.23
CA ASP A 77 -2.07 14.64 -4.20
C ASP A 77 -0.79 13.99 -3.64
N MET A 78 -0.80 12.68 -3.49
CA MET A 78 0.41 11.94 -3.11
C MET A 78 1.50 12.04 -4.18
N ALA A 79 1.14 11.89 -5.45
CA ALA A 79 2.06 12.04 -6.57
C ALA A 79 2.71 13.44 -6.59
N LYS A 80 1.92 14.50 -6.38
CA LYS A 80 2.43 15.88 -6.25
C LYS A 80 3.42 16.02 -5.09
N ARG A 81 3.13 15.41 -3.94
CA ARG A 81 4.03 15.42 -2.79
C ARG A 81 5.35 14.67 -3.09
N PHE A 82 5.31 13.54 -3.79
CA PHE A 82 6.52 12.83 -4.21
C PHE A 82 7.36 13.64 -5.19
N ALA A 83 6.73 14.31 -6.16
CA ALA A 83 7.44 15.20 -7.08
C ALA A 83 8.15 16.34 -6.34
N ARG A 84 7.45 17.00 -5.41
CA ARG A 84 8.03 18.09 -4.58
C ARG A 84 9.22 17.62 -3.73
N LYS A 85 9.13 16.43 -3.13
CA LYS A 85 10.28 15.87 -2.39
C LYS A 85 11.52 15.67 -3.25
N ARG A 86 11.34 15.52 -4.56
CA ARG A 86 12.39 15.44 -5.57
C ARG A 86 12.74 16.78 -6.21
N GLN A 87 12.20 17.90 -5.68
CA GLN A 87 12.38 19.26 -6.19
C GLN A 87 11.80 19.49 -7.60
N TYR A 88 10.74 18.74 -7.94
CA TYR A 88 9.97 18.92 -9.17
C TYR A 88 8.58 19.48 -8.85
N GLU A 89 8.10 20.36 -9.70
CA GLU A 89 6.72 20.81 -9.71
C GLU A 89 5.95 20.16 -10.85
N VAL A 90 4.69 19.90 -10.62
CA VAL A 90 3.75 19.37 -11.61
C VAL A 90 2.95 20.56 -12.14
N ASP A 91 3.18 20.95 -13.40
CA ASP A 91 2.40 21.97 -14.07
C ASP A 91 0.99 21.48 -14.44
N ASP A 92 0.15 22.36 -14.95
CA ASP A 92 -1.25 22.03 -15.22
C ASP A 92 -1.42 20.96 -16.31
N ASP A 93 -0.57 20.95 -17.33
CA ASP A 93 -0.61 19.93 -18.40
C ASP A 93 -0.18 18.57 -17.86
N ALA A 94 0.91 18.53 -17.09
CA ALA A 94 1.38 17.32 -16.44
C ALA A 94 0.38 16.82 -15.38
N LEU A 95 -0.33 17.73 -14.71
CA LEU A 95 -1.36 17.39 -13.74
C LEU A 95 -2.53 16.67 -14.40
N LEU A 96 -2.98 17.14 -15.55
CA LEU A 96 -4.05 16.50 -16.32
C LEU A 96 -3.64 15.09 -16.77
N GLU A 97 -2.43 14.93 -17.33
CA GLU A 97 -1.92 13.63 -17.73
C GLU A 97 -1.77 12.67 -16.54
N LEU A 98 -1.30 13.18 -15.41
CA LEU A 98 -1.16 12.43 -14.17
C LEU A 98 -2.51 11.92 -13.67
N TYR A 99 -3.53 12.79 -13.68
CA TYR A 99 -4.89 12.46 -13.29
C TYR A 99 -5.45 11.34 -14.17
N LEU A 100 -5.38 11.50 -15.50
CA LEU A 100 -5.88 10.50 -16.45
C LEU A 100 -5.16 9.15 -16.31
N LYS A 101 -3.86 9.17 -16.03
CA LYS A 101 -3.08 7.96 -15.86
C LYS A 101 -3.43 7.22 -14.56
N ILE A 102 -3.61 7.95 -13.47
CA ILE A 102 -4.02 7.39 -12.17
C ILE A 102 -5.45 6.89 -12.23
N ASP A 103 -6.37 7.64 -12.87
CA ASP A 103 -7.76 7.23 -13.05
C ASP A 103 -7.87 5.93 -13.85
N LYS A 104 -7.12 5.82 -14.94
CA LYS A 104 -7.04 4.59 -15.73
C LYS A 104 -6.48 3.43 -14.91
N LEU A 105 -5.45 3.66 -14.10
CA LEU A 105 -4.88 2.63 -13.24
C LEU A 105 -5.89 2.19 -12.18
N HIS A 106 -6.61 3.15 -11.57
CA HIS A 106 -7.65 2.91 -10.57
C HIS A 106 -8.85 2.13 -11.13
N SER A 107 -9.20 2.35 -12.40
CA SER A 107 -10.30 1.63 -13.06
C SER A 107 -9.98 0.16 -13.36
N VAL A 108 -8.69 -0.18 -13.45
CA VAL A 108 -8.22 -1.55 -13.78
C VAL A 108 -7.76 -2.30 -12.53
N ASN A 109 -7.31 -1.59 -11.50
CA ASN A 109 -6.76 -2.17 -10.29
C ASN A 109 -7.31 -1.46 -9.06
N ASP A 110 -8.17 -2.13 -8.32
CA ASP A 110 -8.76 -1.60 -7.09
C ASP A 110 -7.74 -1.43 -5.95
N ASN A 111 -6.54 -1.98 -6.08
CA ASN A 111 -5.52 -1.95 -5.02
C ASN A 111 -4.22 -1.28 -5.50
N ILE A 112 -4.29 0.03 -5.74
CA ILE A 112 -3.11 0.83 -6.09
C ILE A 112 -2.24 1.02 -4.85
N LYS A 113 -0.97 0.64 -4.96
CA LYS A 113 0.03 0.83 -3.91
C LYS A 113 0.73 2.18 -4.06
N LEU A 114 1.25 2.70 -2.95
CA LEU A 114 2.06 3.93 -2.97
C LEU A 114 3.29 3.81 -3.88
N ASP A 115 3.85 2.61 -4.01
CA ASP A 115 5.01 2.36 -4.87
C ASP A 115 4.66 2.48 -6.36
N ASP A 116 3.43 2.14 -6.77
CA ASP A 116 2.95 2.37 -8.13
C ASP A 116 2.94 3.87 -8.47
N ILE A 117 2.50 4.70 -7.52
CA ILE A 117 2.50 6.15 -7.66
C ILE A 117 3.92 6.72 -7.72
N LYS A 118 4.83 6.24 -6.87
CA LYS A 118 6.24 6.62 -6.91
C LYS A 118 6.88 6.27 -8.25
N GLU A 119 6.57 5.09 -8.80
CA GLU A 119 7.08 4.66 -10.11
C GLU A 119 6.60 5.58 -11.24
N ILE A 120 5.33 5.98 -11.25
CA ILE A 120 4.79 6.93 -12.22
C ILE A 120 5.59 8.24 -12.18
N ILE A 121 5.82 8.80 -11.01
CA ILE A 121 6.57 10.05 -10.83
C ILE A 121 8.04 9.89 -11.24
N ASN A 122 8.69 8.80 -10.85
CA ASN A 122 10.08 8.54 -11.23
C ASN A 122 10.25 8.44 -12.75
N ARG A 123 9.33 7.78 -13.45
CA ARG A 123 9.33 7.72 -14.92
C ARG A 123 9.09 9.08 -15.56
N ALA A 124 8.18 9.88 -15.01
CA ALA A 124 7.91 11.24 -15.51
C ALA A 124 9.15 12.12 -15.36
N ILE A 125 9.83 12.09 -14.22
CA ILE A 125 11.07 12.82 -13.95
C ILE A 125 12.16 12.38 -14.94
N ALA A 126 12.42 11.09 -15.08
CA ALA A 126 13.42 10.56 -15.99
C ALA A 126 13.16 10.97 -17.45
N ASN A 127 11.90 11.00 -17.88
CA ASN A 127 11.52 11.45 -19.22
C ASN A 127 11.71 12.96 -19.39
N SER A 128 11.45 13.76 -18.35
CA SER A 128 11.71 15.20 -18.37
C SER A 128 13.21 15.51 -18.49
N GLU A 129 14.04 14.83 -17.73
CA GLU A 129 15.48 14.97 -17.77
C GLU A 129 16.07 14.57 -19.14
N LYS A 130 15.60 13.49 -19.74
CA LYS A 130 15.98 13.09 -21.11
C LYS A 130 15.61 14.13 -22.15
N ARG A 131 14.43 14.77 -22.03
CA ARG A 131 14.01 15.84 -22.93
C ARG A 131 14.88 17.10 -22.78
N ALA A 132 15.20 17.48 -21.55
CA ALA A 132 16.08 18.61 -21.25
C ALA A 132 17.49 18.37 -21.82
N SER A 133 18.07 17.17 -21.63
CA SER A 133 19.38 16.79 -22.18
C SER A 133 19.41 16.85 -23.72
N ARG A 134 18.36 16.33 -24.38
CA ARG A 134 18.26 16.38 -25.86
C ARG A 134 18.18 17.81 -26.38
N LYS A 135 17.45 18.71 -25.71
CA LYS A 135 17.38 20.14 -26.08
C LYS A 135 18.74 20.80 -25.92
N PHE A 136 19.48 20.49 -24.86
CA PHE A 136 20.82 21.03 -24.62
C PHE A 136 21.82 20.59 -25.69
N PHE A 137 21.85 19.31 -26.04
CA PHE A 137 22.72 18.78 -27.10
C PHE A 137 22.30 19.23 -28.50
N GLY A 138 21.01 19.50 -28.75
CA GLY A 138 20.52 20.03 -30.02
C GLY A 138 20.90 21.50 -30.26
N LEU A 139 21.13 22.28 -29.21
CA LEU A 139 21.58 23.68 -29.29
C LEU A 139 23.13 23.80 -29.50
N SER A 140 23.91 22.78 -29.15
CA SER A 140 25.36 22.77 -29.38
C SER A 140 25.75 22.41 -30.81
N GLY A 141 24.79 22.07 -31.67
CA GLY A 141 25.01 21.79 -33.09
C GLY A 141 24.92 23.00 -34.06
N TYR A 142 24.70 24.19 -33.52
CA TYR A 142 24.64 25.46 -34.27
C TYR A 142 25.81 26.37 -33.83
N THR A 143 26.99 26.00 -34.13
CA THR A 143 28.15 26.89 -34.18
C THR A 143 28.82 26.75 -35.51
#